data_b0021d2f7f058e0ce4241b0521966673
#
_entry.id   b0021d2f7f058e0ce4241b0521966673
#
_cell.length_a   1.000
_cell.length_b   1.000
_cell.length_c   1.000
_cell.angle_alpha   90.00
_cell.angle_beta   90.00
_cell.angle_gamma   90.00
#
_symmetry.space_group_name_H-M   'P 1'
#
loop_
_entity.id
_entity.type
_entity.pdbx_description
1 polymer ?
#
loop_
_entity_poly.entity_id
_entity_poly.type
_entity_poly.pdbx_seq_one_letter_code
_entity_poly.pdbx_strand_id
1 'polypeptide(L)'
;MKFSEMSYTRPDIDALLGQCKALAAKAAGAASGEELVNVYYEQSRAFADYSTAAQLASIHYTCDTRDAYWKAEQDFFDANGPAVENARVEISRAFLANAHVDALTEAFGTTCVAGMKNAVLGMDDRTVELQKEYNALVSQYQ
;
A
#
# COMPACT_ATOMS: atom_id res chain seq x y z
N MET A 1 -7.86 -10.00 22.48
CA MET A 1 -6.62 -9.18 22.41
C MET A 1 -7.03 -7.73 22.56
N LYS A 2 -6.43 -7.00 23.49
CA LYS A 2 -6.67 -5.55 23.65
C LYS A 2 -5.73 -4.81 22.69
N PHE A 3 -6.13 -3.62 22.24
CA PHE A 3 -5.32 -2.77 21.39
C PHE A 3 -3.92 -2.51 21.98
N SER A 4 -3.85 -2.26 23.31
CA SER A 4 -2.60 -2.06 24.04
C SER A 4 -1.66 -3.28 24.09
N GLU A 5 -2.14 -4.45 23.68
CA GLU A 5 -1.37 -5.71 23.66
C GLU A 5 -0.87 -6.06 22.26
N MET A 6 -1.23 -5.27 21.24
CA MET A 6 -0.76 -5.48 19.87
C MET A 6 0.71 -5.08 19.75
N SER A 7 1.51 -6.02 19.24
CA SER A 7 2.93 -5.73 19.00
C SER A 7 3.08 -4.81 17.77
N TYR A 8 3.96 -3.82 17.91
CA TYR A 8 4.35 -2.94 16.80
C TYR A 8 5.78 -3.25 16.37
N THR A 9 5.99 -3.34 15.06
CA THR A 9 7.33 -3.40 14.46
C THR A 9 7.33 -2.48 13.25
N ARG A 10 8.31 -1.58 13.18
CA ARG A 10 8.49 -0.69 12.03
C ARG A 10 8.83 -1.55 10.80
N PRO A 11 8.08 -1.42 9.68
CA PRO A 11 8.34 -2.21 8.48
C PRO A 11 9.62 -1.77 7.78
N ASP A 12 10.28 -2.73 7.11
CA ASP A 12 11.38 -2.47 6.18
C ASP A 12 10.79 -2.05 4.83
N ILE A 13 10.87 -0.76 4.52
CA ILE A 13 10.32 -0.18 3.29
C ILE A 13 11.07 -0.67 2.05
N ASP A 14 12.39 -0.78 2.10
CA ASP A 14 13.19 -1.22 0.96
C ASP A 14 12.87 -2.66 0.59
N ALA A 15 12.73 -3.53 1.60
CA ALA A 15 12.29 -4.91 1.40
C ALA A 15 10.88 -4.98 0.80
N LEU A 16 9.94 -4.16 1.30
CA LEU A 16 8.57 -4.09 0.77
C LEU A 16 8.54 -3.61 -0.68
N LEU A 17 9.28 -2.55 -1.02
CA LEU A 17 9.38 -2.03 -2.39
C LEU A 17 10.02 -3.07 -3.33
N GLY A 18 11.00 -3.84 -2.85
CA GLY A 18 11.57 -4.97 -3.58
C GLY A 18 10.53 -6.06 -3.87
N GLN A 19 9.70 -6.42 -2.88
CA GLN A 19 8.58 -7.35 -3.07
C GLN A 19 7.56 -6.81 -4.07
N CYS A 20 7.24 -5.52 -4.03
CA CYS A 20 6.32 -4.89 -4.98
C CYS A 20 6.79 -5.03 -6.43
N LYS A 21 8.10 -4.82 -6.69
CA LYS A 21 8.69 -5.02 -8.03
C LYS A 21 8.56 -6.47 -8.49
N ALA A 22 8.81 -7.43 -7.60
CA ALA A 22 8.66 -8.85 -7.90
C ALA A 22 7.18 -9.21 -8.18
N LEU A 23 6.23 -8.67 -7.42
CA LEU A 23 4.80 -8.87 -7.62
C LEU A 23 4.32 -8.27 -8.95
N ALA A 24 4.79 -7.07 -9.33
CA ALA A 24 4.47 -6.48 -10.62
C ALA A 24 4.98 -7.35 -11.77
N ALA A 25 6.20 -7.89 -11.68
CA ALA A 25 6.75 -8.80 -12.67
C ALA A 25 5.93 -10.11 -12.75
N LYS A 26 5.53 -10.70 -11.62
CA LYS A 26 4.67 -11.88 -11.58
C LYS A 26 3.30 -11.60 -12.21
N ALA A 27 2.67 -10.46 -11.89
CA ALA A 27 1.38 -10.07 -12.46
C ALA A 27 1.47 -9.89 -13.98
N ALA A 28 2.53 -9.26 -14.48
CA ALA A 28 2.75 -9.10 -15.92
C ALA A 28 3.00 -10.43 -16.62
N GLY A 29 3.69 -11.38 -15.99
CA GLY A 29 4.07 -12.68 -16.53
C GLY A 29 3.07 -13.81 -16.30
N ALA A 30 1.97 -13.59 -15.57
CA ALA A 30 0.99 -14.62 -15.29
C ALA A 30 0.37 -15.16 -16.59
N ALA A 31 0.46 -16.49 -16.79
CA ALA A 31 0.05 -17.17 -18.00
C ALA A 31 -1.40 -17.68 -17.94
N SER A 32 -2.07 -17.54 -16.80
CA SER A 32 -3.46 -17.95 -16.59
C SER A 32 -4.19 -17.03 -15.61
N GLY A 33 -5.52 -17.07 -15.63
CA GLY A 33 -6.34 -16.35 -14.65
C GLY A 33 -6.12 -16.83 -13.24
N GLU A 34 -5.89 -18.13 -13.01
CA GLU A 34 -5.58 -18.70 -11.70
C GLU A 34 -4.26 -18.16 -11.14
N GLU A 35 -3.21 -18.12 -11.96
CA GLU A 35 -1.94 -17.51 -11.56
C GLU A 35 -2.11 -16.04 -11.19
N LEU A 36 -2.86 -15.28 -11.99
CA LEU A 36 -3.11 -13.86 -11.74
C LEU A 36 -3.85 -13.64 -10.41
N VAL A 37 -4.86 -14.45 -10.12
CA VAL A 37 -5.60 -14.44 -8.84
C VAL A 37 -4.66 -14.78 -7.66
N ASN A 38 -3.76 -15.75 -7.82
CA ASN A 38 -2.78 -16.09 -6.80
C ASN A 38 -1.81 -14.94 -6.52
N VAL A 39 -1.35 -14.23 -7.55
CA VAL A 39 -0.51 -13.02 -7.37
C VAL A 39 -1.26 -11.92 -6.62
N TYR A 40 -2.56 -11.77 -6.85
CA TYR A 40 -3.37 -10.81 -6.10
C TYR A 40 -3.45 -11.16 -4.59
N TYR A 41 -3.59 -12.44 -4.25
CA TYR A 41 -3.50 -12.88 -2.85
C TYR A 41 -2.11 -12.66 -2.25
N GLU A 42 -1.03 -12.91 -3.01
CA GLU A 42 0.34 -12.62 -2.57
C GLU A 42 0.52 -11.13 -2.26
N GLN A 43 0.00 -10.24 -3.14
CA GLN A 43 0.01 -8.80 -2.91
C GLN A 43 -0.72 -8.43 -1.61
N SER A 44 -1.91 -8.98 -1.39
CA SER A 44 -2.70 -8.68 -0.19
C SER A 44 -1.95 -9.06 1.10
N ARG A 45 -1.23 -10.18 1.08
CA ARG A 45 -0.40 -10.61 2.22
C ARG A 45 0.83 -9.71 2.40
N ALA A 46 1.52 -9.34 1.32
CA ALA A 46 2.69 -8.49 1.38
C ALA A 46 2.42 -7.12 2.02
N PHE A 47 1.22 -6.57 1.79
CA PHE A 47 0.83 -5.29 2.36
C PHE A 47 0.17 -5.39 3.75
N ALA A 48 -0.19 -6.58 4.24
CA ALA A 48 -0.94 -6.75 5.49
C ALA A 48 -0.18 -6.19 6.69
N ASP A 49 1.09 -6.55 6.85
CA ASP A 49 1.94 -6.13 7.98
C ASP A 49 2.22 -4.63 7.92
N TYR A 50 2.53 -4.09 6.74
CA TYR A 50 2.71 -2.66 6.53
C TYR A 50 1.45 -1.87 6.90
N SER A 51 0.28 -2.30 6.42
CA SER A 51 -0.99 -1.62 6.69
C SER A 51 -1.35 -1.68 8.18
N THR A 52 -1.09 -2.81 8.84
CA THR A 52 -1.32 -2.95 10.27
C THR A 52 -0.40 -2.04 11.08
N ALA A 53 0.89 -2.00 10.75
CA ALA A 53 1.85 -1.14 11.42
C ALA A 53 1.53 0.36 11.24
N ALA A 54 1.14 0.77 10.01
CA ALA A 54 0.73 2.14 9.73
C ALA A 54 -0.50 2.56 10.55
N GLN A 55 -1.51 1.68 10.64
CA GLN A 55 -2.70 1.94 11.46
C GLN A 55 -2.37 2.02 12.94
N LEU A 56 -1.53 1.13 13.48
CA LEU A 56 -1.11 1.16 14.87
C LEU A 56 -0.38 2.48 15.20
N ALA A 57 0.57 2.90 14.37
CA ALA A 57 1.28 4.17 14.54
C ALA A 57 0.30 5.36 14.55
N SER A 58 -0.61 5.41 13.58
CA SER A 58 -1.60 6.49 13.46
C SER A 58 -2.56 6.54 14.66
N ILE A 59 -3.06 5.39 15.13
CA ILE A 59 -3.98 5.34 16.26
C ILE A 59 -3.26 5.77 17.55
N HIS A 60 -2.07 5.26 17.82
CA HIS A 60 -1.30 5.65 19.01
C HIS A 60 -0.97 7.15 19.02
N TYR A 61 -0.49 7.69 17.89
CA TYR A 61 -0.22 9.10 17.74
C TYR A 61 -1.49 9.96 17.95
N THR A 62 -2.62 9.56 17.38
CA THR A 62 -3.90 10.27 17.54
C THR A 62 -4.39 10.24 18.99
N CYS A 63 -4.12 9.17 19.75
CA CYS A 63 -4.47 9.08 21.17
C CYS A 63 -3.64 10.02 22.07
N ASP A 64 -2.35 10.21 21.77
CA ASP A 64 -1.50 11.21 22.46
C ASP A 64 -0.49 11.81 21.48
N THR A 65 -0.84 12.97 20.92
CA THR A 65 0.00 13.71 19.96
C THR A 65 1.29 14.28 20.56
N ARG A 66 1.47 14.21 21.90
CA ARG A 66 2.68 14.65 22.61
C ARG A 66 3.70 13.53 22.77
N ASP A 67 3.31 12.28 22.47
CA ASP A 67 4.22 11.15 22.52
C ASP A 67 5.21 11.23 21.35
N ALA A 68 6.48 11.53 21.68
CA ALA A 68 7.53 11.73 20.70
C ALA A 68 7.86 10.45 19.90
N TYR A 69 7.69 9.26 20.50
CA TYR A 69 7.92 8.00 19.84
C TYR A 69 6.87 7.78 18.74
N TRP A 70 5.58 7.88 19.09
CA TRP A 70 4.51 7.66 18.13
C TRP A 70 4.42 8.76 17.06
N LYS A 71 4.83 9.99 17.42
CA LYS A 71 5.00 11.04 16.42
C LYS A 71 6.08 10.65 15.39
N ALA A 72 7.22 10.17 15.83
CA ALA A 72 8.29 9.74 14.92
C ALA A 72 7.87 8.56 14.04
N GLU A 73 7.06 7.63 14.55
CA GLU A 73 6.50 6.54 13.75
C GLU A 73 5.47 7.06 12.73
N GLN A 74 4.61 8.01 13.10
CA GLN A 74 3.68 8.65 12.16
C GLN A 74 4.46 9.36 11.04
N ASP A 75 5.46 10.18 11.38
CA ASP A 75 6.31 10.89 10.43
C ASP A 75 7.02 9.91 9.45
N PHE A 76 7.42 8.74 9.95
CA PHE A 76 7.99 7.67 9.10
C PHE A 76 7.00 7.19 8.03
N PHE A 77 5.74 6.92 8.39
CA PHE A 77 4.72 6.49 7.42
C PHE A 77 4.31 7.62 6.48
N ASP A 78 4.23 8.85 6.95
CA ASP A 78 3.92 10.02 6.12
C ASP A 78 5.00 10.26 5.05
N ALA A 79 6.27 10.05 5.40
CA ALA A 79 7.38 10.20 4.47
C ALA A 79 7.46 9.04 3.43
N ASN A 80 7.16 7.81 3.83
CA ASN A 80 7.33 6.62 2.99
C ASN A 80 6.04 6.16 2.30
N GLY A 81 4.88 6.53 2.84
CA GLY A 81 3.56 6.13 2.32
C GLY A 81 3.37 6.40 0.84
N PRO A 82 3.72 7.60 0.32
CA PRO A 82 3.59 7.89 -1.10
C PRO A 82 4.39 6.96 -2.01
N ALA A 83 5.60 6.56 -1.61
CA ALA A 83 6.42 5.61 -2.38
C ALA A 83 5.81 4.20 -2.38
N VAL A 84 5.28 3.75 -1.24
CA VAL A 84 4.59 2.47 -1.10
C VAL A 84 3.30 2.45 -1.93
N GLU A 85 2.53 3.54 -1.91
CA GLU A 85 1.31 3.65 -2.71
C GLU A 85 1.62 3.68 -4.21
N ASN A 86 2.66 4.40 -4.64
CA ASN A 86 3.11 4.36 -6.03
C ASN A 86 3.51 2.93 -6.46
N ALA A 87 4.22 2.19 -5.62
CA ALA A 87 4.57 0.79 -5.90
C ALA A 87 3.31 -0.10 -6.03
N ARG A 88 2.27 0.15 -5.22
CA ARG A 88 0.97 -0.53 -5.32
C ARG A 88 0.28 -0.23 -6.66
N VAL A 89 0.35 1.03 -7.10
CA VAL A 89 -0.20 1.44 -8.40
C VAL A 89 0.54 0.76 -9.56
N GLU A 90 1.87 0.61 -9.48
CA GLU A 90 2.63 -0.12 -10.50
C GLU A 90 2.23 -1.60 -10.60
N ILE A 91 1.94 -2.25 -9.47
CA ILE A 91 1.38 -3.60 -9.48
C ILE A 91 -0.01 -3.60 -10.14
N SER A 92 -0.85 -2.61 -9.85
CA SER A 92 -2.18 -2.45 -10.47
C SER A 92 -2.07 -2.27 -12.00
N ARG A 93 -1.09 -1.51 -12.49
CA ARG A 93 -0.79 -1.39 -13.94
C ARG A 93 -0.48 -2.74 -14.56
N ALA A 94 0.35 -3.55 -13.88
CA ALA A 94 0.71 -4.88 -14.36
C ALA A 94 -0.51 -5.82 -14.41
N PHE A 95 -1.39 -5.80 -13.41
CA PHE A 95 -2.64 -6.55 -13.44
C PHE A 95 -3.54 -6.12 -14.61
N LEU A 96 -3.74 -4.81 -14.78
CA LEU A 96 -4.62 -4.27 -15.83
C LEU A 96 -4.10 -4.55 -17.25
N ALA A 97 -2.79 -4.69 -17.42
CA ALA A 97 -2.16 -5.00 -18.69
C ALA A 97 -2.17 -6.50 -19.03
N ASN A 98 -2.45 -7.37 -18.06
CA ASN A 98 -2.47 -8.81 -18.28
C ASN A 98 -3.74 -9.25 -19.05
N ALA A 99 -3.58 -10.16 -20.03
CA ALA A 99 -4.69 -10.66 -20.83
C ALA A 99 -5.76 -11.43 -20.02
N HIS A 100 -5.43 -11.89 -18.82
CA HIS A 100 -6.33 -12.64 -17.92
C HIS A 100 -6.96 -11.76 -16.83
N VAL A 101 -6.96 -10.43 -16.97
CA VAL A 101 -7.48 -9.49 -15.96
C VAL A 101 -8.94 -9.76 -15.58
N ASP A 102 -9.75 -10.30 -16.47
CA ASP A 102 -11.15 -10.66 -16.21
C ASP A 102 -11.30 -11.70 -15.09
N ALA A 103 -10.30 -12.56 -14.87
CA ALA A 103 -10.30 -13.51 -13.77
C ALA A 103 -10.33 -12.80 -12.39
N LEU A 104 -9.78 -11.59 -12.28
CA LEU A 104 -9.87 -10.78 -11.04
C LEU A 104 -11.31 -10.27 -10.85
N THR A 105 -12.02 -9.92 -11.92
CA THR A 105 -13.43 -9.54 -11.84
C THR A 105 -14.30 -10.73 -11.42
N GLU A 106 -14.03 -11.91 -11.94
CA GLU A 106 -14.76 -13.14 -11.61
C GLU A 106 -14.53 -13.54 -10.14
N ALA A 107 -13.28 -13.44 -9.65
CA ALA A 107 -12.93 -13.85 -8.30
C ALA A 107 -13.33 -12.82 -7.22
N PHE A 108 -13.21 -11.51 -7.50
CA PHE A 108 -13.31 -10.42 -6.50
C PHE A 108 -14.38 -9.38 -6.82
N GLY A 109 -15.08 -9.51 -7.94
CA GLY A 109 -16.09 -8.57 -8.40
C GLY A 109 -15.53 -7.37 -9.16
N THR A 110 -16.44 -6.64 -9.82
CA THR A 110 -16.11 -5.50 -10.71
C THR A 110 -15.41 -4.35 -9.97
N THR A 111 -15.67 -4.17 -8.68
CA THR A 111 -15.09 -3.10 -7.85
C THR A 111 -13.56 -3.25 -7.74
N CYS A 112 -13.04 -4.49 -7.74
CA CYS A 112 -11.60 -4.75 -7.67
C CYS A 112 -10.86 -4.09 -8.86
N VAL A 113 -11.26 -4.41 -10.08
CA VAL A 113 -10.64 -3.89 -11.31
C VAL A 113 -10.92 -2.39 -11.48
N ALA A 114 -12.13 -1.92 -11.14
CA ALA A 114 -12.47 -0.50 -11.17
C ALA A 114 -11.58 0.31 -10.20
N GLY A 115 -11.33 -0.22 -9.00
CA GLY A 115 -10.43 0.39 -8.02
C GLY A 115 -9.00 0.52 -8.55
N MET A 116 -8.47 -0.52 -9.19
CA MET A 116 -7.14 -0.48 -9.84
C MET A 116 -7.08 0.59 -10.94
N LYS A 117 -8.10 0.69 -11.79
CA LYS A 117 -8.16 1.71 -12.85
C LYS A 117 -8.14 3.11 -12.27
N ASN A 118 -8.93 3.36 -11.23
CA ASN A 118 -8.99 4.67 -10.57
C ASN A 118 -7.65 5.03 -9.91
N ALA A 119 -6.99 4.07 -9.24
CA ALA A 119 -5.68 4.27 -8.64
C ALA A 119 -4.63 4.65 -9.70
N VAL A 120 -4.62 3.96 -10.83
CA VAL A 120 -3.69 4.25 -11.94
C VAL A 120 -3.94 5.62 -12.56
N LEU A 121 -5.20 6.07 -12.67
CA LEU A 121 -5.53 7.40 -13.21
C LEU A 121 -5.15 8.54 -12.26
N GLY A 122 -5.14 8.28 -10.95
CA GLY A 122 -4.88 9.30 -9.93
C GLY A 122 -3.41 9.46 -9.53
N MET A 123 -2.50 8.62 -10.01
CA MET A 123 -1.13 8.59 -9.52
C MET A 123 -0.12 8.80 -10.66
N ASP A 124 0.67 9.87 -10.55
CA ASP A 124 1.86 10.16 -11.33
C ASP A 124 3.00 10.64 -10.41
N ASP A 125 4.21 10.82 -10.94
CA ASP A 125 5.38 11.24 -10.13
C ASP A 125 5.16 12.58 -9.43
N ARG A 126 4.45 13.52 -10.08
CA ARG A 126 4.11 14.82 -9.51
C ARG A 126 3.12 14.65 -8.34
N THR A 127 2.17 13.75 -8.46
CA THR A 127 1.20 13.44 -7.40
C THR A 127 1.91 12.87 -6.16
N VAL A 128 2.95 12.05 -6.33
CA VAL A 128 3.75 11.53 -5.21
C VAL A 128 4.44 12.65 -4.42
N GLU A 129 5.06 13.62 -5.11
CA GLU A 129 5.71 14.76 -4.45
C GLU A 129 4.70 15.66 -3.74
N LEU A 130 3.59 15.98 -4.40
CA LEU A 130 2.51 16.78 -3.80
C LEU A 130 1.89 16.07 -2.57
N GLN A 131 1.77 14.75 -2.59
CA GLN A 131 1.27 13.98 -1.44
C GLN A 131 2.22 14.06 -0.25
N LYS A 132 3.54 14.03 -0.47
CA LYS A 132 4.52 14.21 0.61
C LYS A 132 4.42 15.61 1.23
N GLU A 133 4.32 16.64 0.39
CA GLU A 133 4.15 18.03 0.86
C GLU A 133 2.84 18.17 1.66
N TYR A 134 1.74 17.62 1.17
CA TYR A 134 0.44 17.63 1.84
C TYR A 134 0.53 16.93 3.22
N ASN A 135 1.10 15.72 3.28
CA ASN A 135 1.25 14.99 4.54
C ASN A 135 2.09 15.77 5.56
N ALA A 136 3.19 16.42 5.11
CA ALA A 136 4.01 17.26 5.98
C ALA A 136 3.23 18.47 6.54
N LEU A 137 2.40 19.11 5.72
CA LEU A 137 1.53 20.21 6.17
C LEU A 137 0.48 19.72 7.17
N VAL A 138 -0.22 18.62 6.89
CA VAL A 138 -1.22 18.06 7.81
C VAL A 138 -0.60 17.75 9.17
N SER A 139 0.60 17.18 9.18
CA SER A 139 1.33 16.84 10.42
C SER A 139 1.68 18.08 11.28
N GLN A 140 1.78 19.27 10.67
CA GLN A 140 2.02 20.53 11.39
C GLN A 140 0.77 21.08 12.10
N TYR A 141 -0.43 20.65 11.68
CA TYR A 141 -1.70 21.10 12.26
C TYR A 141 -2.24 20.17 13.35
N GLN A 142 -1.66 19.01 13.55
CA GLN A 142 -2.00 18.03 14.59
C GLN A 142 -1.11 18.20 15.82
#